data_0c189f27c8ac40427cf0cc6a025a2f28
#
_entry.id   0c189f27c8ac40427cf0cc6a025a2f28
#
_cell.length_a   1.000
_cell.length_b   1.000
_cell.length_c   1.000
_cell.angle_alpha   90.00
_cell.angle_beta   90.00
_cell.angle_gamma   90.00
#
_symmetry.space_group_name_H-M   'P 1'
#
loop_
_entity.id
_entity.type
_entity.pdbx_description
1 polymer ?
#
loop_
_entity_poly.entity_id
_entity_poly.type
_entity_poly.pdbx_seq_one_letter_code
_entity_poly.pdbx_strand_id
1 'polypeptide(L)'
;TLRWSSNLMTLQFLLLTGWQRAETFALRAVVAAPNETQPLYMLGIIQHSQNRNAEAAASLEKVVAAREDPSVRYSLGILYAYYLEQPDKGLEQLQKALDNPNTPADLKKAVAEEVTKIKEHKNHTPQQAQ
;
A
#
# COMPACT_ATOMS: atom_id res chain seq x y z
N THR A 1 10.51 30.65 -23.60
CA THR A 1 11.15 29.39 -23.17
C THR A 1 11.42 29.40 -21.66
N LEU A 2 11.93 30.49 -21.13
CA LEU A 2 12.14 30.63 -19.69
C LEU A 2 10.86 30.59 -18.87
N ARG A 3 9.76 31.09 -19.45
CA ARG A 3 8.44 31.05 -18.82
C ARG A 3 7.93 29.62 -18.62
N TRP A 4 8.16 28.75 -19.57
CA TRP A 4 7.73 27.36 -19.49
C TRP A 4 8.48 26.61 -18.40
N SER A 5 9.79 26.78 -18.31
CA SER A 5 10.62 26.16 -17.29
C SER A 5 10.20 26.60 -15.88
N SER A 6 9.94 27.90 -15.70
CA SER A 6 9.48 28.47 -14.45
C SER A 6 8.15 27.85 -14.01
N ASN A 7 7.18 27.73 -14.95
CA ASN A 7 5.88 27.17 -14.66
C ASN A 7 5.95 25.69 -14.28
N LEU A 8 6.78 24.91 -14.96
CA LEU A 8 6.99 23.50 -14.64
C LEU A 8 7.62 23.31 -13.26
N MET A 9 8.63 24.12 -12.93
CA MET A 9 9.26 24.09 -11.62
C MET A 9 8.27 24.49 -10.51
N THR A 10 7.45 25.48 -10.76
CA THR A 10 6.42 25.92 -9.83
C THR A 10 5.38 24.83 -9.60
N LEU A 11 4.93 24.16 -10.68
CA LEU A 11 3.98 23.06 -10.58
C LEU A 11 4.58 21.89 -9.81
N GLN A 12 5.82 21.52 -10.09
CA GLN A 12 6.52 20.47 -9.37
C GLN A 12 6.65 20.81 -7.87
N PHE A 13 7.00 22.03 -7.58
CA PHE A 13 7.13 22.51 -6.21
C PHE A 13 5.78 22.46 -5.48
N LEU A 14 4.70 22.88 -6.14
CA LEU A 14 3.35 22.83 -5.57
C LEU A 14 2.90 21.39 -5.33
N LEU A 15 3.20 20.48 -6.24
CA LEU A 15 2.88 19.06 -6.08
C LEU A 15 3.66 18.46 -4.91
N LEU A 16 4.96 18.73 -4.81
CA LEU A 16 5.80 18.25 -3.71
C LEU A 16 5.34 18.80 -2.36
N THR A 17 5.05 20.10 -2.28
CA THR A 17 4.56 20.71 -1.04
C THR A 17 3.18 20.20 -0.68
N GLY A 18 2.34 19.87 -1.68
CA GLY A 18 1.03 19.26 -1.46
C GLY A 18 1.15 17.93 -0.77
N TRP A 19 2.05 17.06 -1.24
CA TRP A 19 2.31 15.75 -0.64
C TRP A 19 2.90 15.88 0.77
N GLN A 20 3.82 16.82 0.97
CA GLN A 20 4.41 17.08 2.28
C GLN A 20 3.37 17.59 3.28
N ARG A 21 2.47 18.46 2.84
CA ARG A 21 1.36 18.93 3.68
C ARG A 21 0.43 17.81 4.06
N ALA A 22 0.06 16.98 3.10
CA ALA A 22 -0.81 15.83 3.34
C ALA A 22 -0.17 14.88 4.34
N GLU A 23 1.11 14.60 4.19
CA GLU A 23 1.86 13.75 5.13
C GLU A 23 1.89 14.37 6.53
N THR A 24 2.14 15.66 6.64
CA THR A 24 2.15 16.39 7.92
C THR A 24 0.81 16.30 8.63
N PHE A 25 -0.30 16.51 7.88
CA PHE A 25 -1.64 16.40 8.43
C PHE A 25 -1.95 14.98 8.90
N ALA A 26 -1.57 13.98 8.10
CA ALA A 26 -1.78 12.58 8.46
C ALA A 26 -0.98 12.21 9.72
N LEU A 27 0.27 12.63 9.82
CA LEU A 27 1.11 12.39 11.00
C LEU A 27 0.53 13.05 12.25
N ARG A 28 0.08 14.28 12.14
CA ARG A 28 -0.57 14.99 13.25
C ARG A 28 -1.84 14.27 13.69
N ALA A 29 -2.63 13.82 12.74
CA ALA A 29 -3.87 13.10 13.03
C ALA A 29 -3.59 11.76 13.72
N VAL A 30 -2.54 11.05 13.32
CA VAL A 30 -2.12 9.79 13.96
C VAL A 30 -1.69 10.04 15.40
N VAL A 31 -0.94 11.12 15.65
CA VAL A 31 -0.51 11.48 17.02
C VAL A 31 -1.70 11.87 17.89
N ALA A 32 -2.65 12.64 17.33
CA ALA A 32 -3.84 13.09 18.06
C ALA A 32 -4.81 11.97 18.38
N ALA A 33 -4.93 10.99 17.48
CA ALA A 33 -5.89 9.88 17.62
C ALA A 33 -5.24 8.57 17.14
N PRO A 34 -4.32 7.98 17.94
CA PRO A 34 -3.55 6.81 17.50
C PRO A 34 -4.38 5.55 17.29
N ASN A 35 -5.61 5.51 17.82
CA ASN A 35 -6.51 4.37 17.63
C ASN A 35 -7.41 4.52 16.40
N GLU A 36 -7.37 5.67 15.73
CA GLU A 36 -8.15 5.87 14.51
C GLU A 36 -7.39 5.28 13.32
N THR A 37 -8.09 4.49 12.52
CA THR A 37 -7.46 3.81 11.37
C THR A 37 -7.35 4.71 10.14
N GLN A 38 -8.25 5.67 9.99
CA GLN A 38 -8.31 6.52 8.79
C GLN A 38 -7.00 7.31 8.58
N PRO A 39 -6.46 8.02 9.60
CA PRO A 39 -5.19 8.71 9.41
C PRO A 39 -4.01 7.79 9.07
N LEU A 40 -3.96 6.61 9.69
CA LEU A 40 -2.93 5.61 9.41
C LEU A 40 -3.02 5.10 7.98
N TYR A 41 -4.23 4.85 7.50
CA TYR A 41 -4.49 4.41 6.14
C TYR A 41 -4.04 5.50 5.15
N MET A 42 -4.42 6.73 5.38
CA MET A 42 -4.03 7.86 4.54
C MET A 42 -2.50 8.02 4.50
N LEU A 43 -1.86 7.88 5.66
CA LEU A 43 -0.40 7.93 5.74
C LEU A 43 0.23 6.82 4.88
N GLY A 44 -0.29 5.62 4.95
CA GLY A 44 0.18 4.50 4.13
C GLY A 44 0.07 4.79 2.63
N ILE A 45 -1.05 5.35 2.20
CA ILE A 45 -1.26 5.72 0.79
C ILE A 45 -0.25 6.79 0.35
N ILE A 46 -0.06 7.82 1.17
CA ILE A 46 0.89 8.90 0.89
C ILE A 46 2.31 8.34 0.76
N GLN A 47 2.72 7.50 1.70
CA GLN A 47 4.04 6.87 1.70
C GLN A 47 4.25 6.01 0.44
N HIS A 48 3.25 5.23 0.05
CA HIS A 48 3.30 4.44 -1.18
C HIS A 48 3.44 5.35 -2.41
N SER A 49 2.68 6.44 -2.48
CA SER A 49 2.76 7.42 -3.57
C SER A 49 4.16 8.03 -3.71
N GLN A 50 4.87 8.14 -2.61
CA GLN A 50 6.25 8.65 -2.58
C GLN A 50 7.28 7.54 -2.77
N ASN A 51 6.86 6.35 -3.12
CA ASN A 51 7.71 5.17 -3.29
C ASN A 51 8.42 4.75 -1.98
N ARG A 52 7.84 5.11 -0.84
CA ARG A 52 8.31 4.70 0.49
C ARG A 52 7.52 3.46 0.92
N ASN A 53 7.72 2.38 0.20
CA ASN A 53 6.84 1.20 0.27
C ASN A 53 6.98 0.41 1.58
N ALA A 54 8.18 0.33 2.15
CA ALA A 54 8.37 -0.34 3.44
C ALA A 54 7.64 0.41 4.57
N GLU A 55 7.71 1.74 4.56
CA GLU A 55 6.99 2.57 5.53
C GLU A 55 5.48 2.48 5.32
N ALA A 56 5.04 2.45 4.06
CA ALA A 56 3.62 2.26 3.71
C ALA A 56 3.10 0.94 4.27
N ALA A 57 3.85 -0.14 4.09
CA ALA A 57 3.48 -1.44 4.63
C ALA A 57 3.37 -1.40 6.15
N ALA A 58 4.32 -0.75 6.84
CA ALA A 58 4.28 -0.60 8.29
C ALA A 58 3.03 0.16 8.75
N SER A 59 2.65 1.23 8.04
CA SER A 59 1.43 2.00 8.34
C SER A 59 0.18 1.14 8.17
N LEU A 60 0.09 0.39 7.07
CA LEU A 60 -1.06 -0.48 6.80
C LEU A 60 -1.13 -1.66 7.77
N GLU A 61 0.01 -2.18 8.23
CA GLU A 61 0.05 -3.20 9.28
C GLU A 61 -0.59 -2.68 10.57
N LYS A 62 -0.33 -1.44 10.93
CA LYS A 62 -0.96 -0.81 12.09
C LYS A 62 -2.47 -0.68 11.91
N VAL A 63 -2.92 -0.39 10.70
CA VAL A 63 -4.36 -0.31 10.39
C VAL A 63 -5.04 -1.65 10.69
N VAL A 64 -4.50 -2.75 10.14
CA VAL A 64 -5.12 -4.07 10.31
C VAL A 64 -4.98 -4.60 11.74
N ALA A 65 -3.93 -4.19 12.46
CA ALA A 65 -3.78 -4.53 13.87
C ALA A 65 -4.86 -3.85 14.73
N ALA A 66 -5.23 -2.63 14.39
CA ALA A 66 -6.28 -1.89 15.10
C ALA A 66 -7.68 -2.36 14.70
N ARG A 67 -7.88 -2.64 13.41
CA ARG A 67 -9.17 -3.07 12.89
C ARG A 67 -8.97 -3.92 11.64
N GLU A 68 -9.49 -5.15 11.66
CA GLU A 68 -9.40 -6.04 10.52
C GLU A 68 -10.20 -5.49 9.33
N ASP A 69 -9.55 -5.41 8.18
CA ASP A 69 -10.14 -4.87 6.96
C ASP A 69 -9.57 -5.64 5.77
N PRO A 70 -10.41 -6.42 5.06
CA PRO A 70 -9.93 -7.21 3.92
C PRO A 70 -9.39 -6.35 2.77
N SER A 71 -9.90 -5.13 2.58
CA SER A 71 -9.37 -4.21 1.57
C SER A 71 -7.93 -3.81 1.87
N VAL A 72 -7.63 -3.56 3.14
CA VAL A 72 -6.28 -3.23 3.58
C VAL A 72 -5.36 -4.44 3.47
N ARG A 73 -5.87 -5.64 3.80
CA ARG A 73 -5.12 -6.89 3.58
C ARG A 73 -4.75 -7.08 2.12
N TYR A 74 -5.68 -6.77 1.22
CA TYR A 74 -5.42 -6.81 -0.21
C TYR A 74 -4.30 -5.83 -0.60
N SER A 75 -4.37 -4.59 -0.13
CA SER A 75 -3.35 -3.58 -0.39
C SER A 75 -1.98 -4.00 0.15
N LEU A 76 -1.94 -4.55 1.36
CA LEU A 76 -0.70 -5.09 1.95
C LEU A 76 -0.13 -6.23 1.11
N GLY A 77 -0.99 -7.13 0.64
CA GLY A 77 -0.57 -8.23 -0.21
C GLY A 77 0.10 -7.76 -1.47
N ILE A 78 -0.50 -6.78 -2.13
CA ILE A 78 0.05 -6.17 -3.35
C ILE A 78 1.39 -5.48 -3.05
N LEU A 79 1.46 -4.71 -1.97
CA LEU A 79 2.70 -4.02 -1.58
C LEU A 79 3.84 -5.00 -1.34
N TYR A 80 3.60 -6.02 -0.56
CA TYR A 80 4.63 -7.02 -0.27
C TYR A 80 5.07 -7.77 -1.52
N ALA A 81 4.11 -8.25 -2.32
CA ALA A 81 4.42 -9.10 -3.46
C ALA A 81 5.08 -8.35 -4.61
N TYR A 82 4.57 -7.17 -4.96
CA TYR A 82 5.00 -6.46 -6.17
C TYR A 82 5.98 -5.31 -5.94
N TYR A 83 5.99 -4.73 -4.75
CA TYR A 83 6.82 -3.55 -4.48
C TYR A 83 7.96 -3.82 -3.50
N LEU A 84 7.82 -4.82 -2.64
CA LEU A 84 8.83 -5.16 -1.64
C LEU A 84 9.52 -6.51 -1.91
N GLU A 85 9.19 -7.14 -3.00
CA GLU A 85 9.79 -8.42 -3.41
C GLU A 85 9.68 -9.50 -2.33
N GLN A 86 8.54 -9.52 -1.62
CA GLN A 86 8.26 -10.49 -0.57
C GLN A 86 6.95 -11.22 -0.89
N PRO A 87 6.95 -12.10 -1.91
CA PRO A 87 5.72 -12.75 -2.36
C PRO A 87 5.07 -13.63 -1.29
N ASP A 88 5.85 -14.27 -0.42
CA ASP A 88 5.29 -15.11 0.64
C ASP A 88 4.49 -14.29 1.65
N LYS A 89 5.00 -13.13 2.04
CA LYS A 89 4.27 -12.20 2.91
C LYS A 89 3.03 -11.65 2.22
N GLY A 90 3.13 -11.38 0.92
CA GLY A 90 2.01 -10.94 0.11
C GLY A 90 0.91 -11.98 0.09
N LEU A 91 1.26 -13.23 -0.17
CA LEU A 91 0.31 -14.35 -0.19
C LEU A 91 -0.35 -14.54 1.17
N GLU A 92 0.39 -14.38 2.25
CA GLU A 92 -0.16 -14.48 3.61
C GLU A 92 -1.27 -13.43 3.83
N GLN A 93 -1.03 -12.19 3.45
CA GLN A 93 -2.02 -11.11 3.59
C GLN A 93 -3.26 -11.37 2.71
N LEU A 94 -3.05 -11.82 1.48
CA LEU A 94 -4.14 -12.14 0.56
C LEU A 94 -4.97 -13.32 1.08
N GLN A 95 -4.33 -14.32 1.66
CA GLN A 95 -5.04 -15.46 2.23
C GLN A 95 -5.93 -15.02 3.41
N LYS A 96 -5.44 -14.09 4.24
CA LYS A 96 -6.26 -13.53 5.34
C LYS A 96 -7.50 -12.82 4.79
N ALA A 97 -7.36 -12.13 3.66
CA ALA A 97 -8.53 -11.51 3.00
C ALA A 97 -9.52 -12.56 2.49
N LEU A 98 -9.03 -13.66 1.91
CA LEU A 98 -9.89 -14.74 1.43
C LEU A 98 -10.61 -15.46 2.57
N ASP A 99 -9.94 -15.64 3.70
CA ASP A 99 -10.47 -16.36 4.85
C ASP A 99 -11.49 -15.54 5.66
N ASN A 100 -11.51 -14.23 5.47
CA ASN A 100 -12.44 -13.36 6.19
C ASN A 100 -13.86 -13.52 5.62
N PRO A 101 -14.84 -13.95 6.44
CA PRO A 101 -16.20 -14.16 5.96
C PRO A 101 -16.90 -12.88 5.52
N ASN A 102 -16.41 -11.72 5.94
CA ASN A 102 -16.99 -10.43 5.59
C ASN A 102 -16.43 -9.84 4.30
N THR A 103 -15.49 -10.51 3.65
CA THR A 103 -14.92 -10.04 2.40
C THR A 103 -15.96 -10.06 1.27
N PRO A 104 -16.24 -8.94 0.61
CA PRO A 104 -17.20 -8.91 -0.50
C PRO A 104 -16.79 -9.85 -1.64
N ALA A 105 -17.77 -10.37 -2.37
CA ALA A 105 -17.52 -11.33 -3.45
C ALA A 105 -16.59 -10.78 -4.52
N ASP A 106 -16.74 -9.51 -4.90
CA ASP A 106 -15.89 -8.88 -5.91
C ASP A 106 -14.43 -8.80 -5.45
N LEU A 107 -14.22 -8.48 -4.17
CA LEU A 107 -12.89 -8.43 -3.59
C LEU A 107 -12.29 -9.83 -3.48
N LYS A 108 -13.06 -10.82 -3.08
CA LYS A 108 -12.62 -12.23 -3.05
C LYS A 108 -12.10 -12.67 -4.40
N LYS A 109 -12.84 -12.33 -5.46
CA LYS A 109 -12.44 -12.66 -6.82
C LYS A 109 -11.11 -11.99 -7.19
N ALA A 110 -10.97 -10.70 -6.90
CA ALA A 110 -9.75 -9.95 -7.19
C ALA A 110 -8.56 -10.53 -6.41
N VAL A 111 -8.77 -10.85 -5.14
CA VAL A 111 -7.72 -11.44 -4.29
C VAL A 111 -7.30 -12.81 -4.84
N ALA A 112 -8.26 -13.66 -5.19
CA ALA A 112 -7.98 -14.99 -5.73
C ALA A 112 -7.17 -14.91 -7.02
N GLU A 113 -7.51 -13.97 -7.90
CA GLU A 113 -6.77 -13.73 -9.14
C GLU A 113 -5.31 -13.32 -8.85
N GLU A 114 -5.10 -12.44 -7.88
CA GLU A 114 -3.76 -12.01 -7.50
C GLU A 114 -2.95 -13.16 -6.87
N VAL A 115 -3.57 -13.97 -6.05
CA VAL A 115 -2.92 -15.15 -5.47
C VAL A 115 -2.40 -16.06 -6.58
N THR A 116 -3.22 -16.31 -7.58
CA THR A 116 -2.83 -17.14 -8.73
C THR A 116 -1.65 -16.55 -9.49
N LYS A 117 -1.72 -15.23 -9.79
CA LYS A 117 -0.64 -14.53 -10.50
C LYS A 117 0.67 -14.56 -9.73
N ILE A 118 0.61 -14.32 -8.43
CA ILE A 118 1.81 -14.29 -7.57
C ILE A 118 2.45 -15.69 -7.51
N LYS A 119 1.65 -16.73 -7.35
CA LYS A 119 2.12 -18.12 -7.32
C LYS A 119 2.76 -18.52 -8.65
N GLU A 120 2.14 -18.14 -9.76
CA GLU A 120 2.68 -18.41 -11.08
C GLU A 120 4.00 -17.70 -11.30
N HIS A 121 4.08 -16.42 -10.95
CA HIS A 121 5.31 -15.65 -11.08
C HIS A 121 6.42 -16.22 -10.21
N LYS A 122 6.11 -16.62 -8.98
CA LYS A 122 7.05 -17.25 -8.06
C LYS A 122 7.60 -18.55 -8.64
N ASN A 123 6.75 -19.34 -9.26
CA ASN A 123 7.14 -20.63 -9.85
C ASN A 123 8.00 -20.48 -11.11
N HIS A 124 7.96 -19.33 -11.77
CA HIS A 124 8.73 -19.06 -12.98
C HIS A 124 9.96 -18.18 -12.74
N THR A 125 10.34 -17.92 -11.47
CA THR A 125 11.51 -17.10 -11.19
C THR A 125 12.83 -17.87 -11.38
N PRO A 126 13.93 -17.16 -11.72
CA PRO A 126 15.22 -17.79 -12.01
C PRO A 126 15.83 -18.62 -10.88
N GLN A 127 15.30 -18.55 -9.68
CA GLN A 127 15.74 -19.40 -8.57
C GLN A 127 15.62 -20.88 -8.91
N GLN A 128 14.74 -21.20 -9.81
CA GLN A 128 14.52 -22.57 -10.28
C GLN A 128 15.61 -23.04 -11.25
N ALA A 129 16.42 -22.15 -11.77
CA ALA A 129 17.49 -22.45 -12.69
C ALA A 129 18.76 -22.95 -11.97
N GLN A 130 18.71 -23.01 -10.65
CA GLN A 130 19.77 -23.60 -9.86
C GLN A 130 19.48 -25.07 -9.58
#